data_4e3b35bb0da8e663efc0a9199696caea
#
_entry.id   4e3b35bb0da8e663efc0a9199696caea
#
_cell.length_a   1.000
_cell.length_b   1.000
_cell.length_c   1.000
_cell.angle_alpha   90.00
_cell.angle_beta   90.00
_cell.angle_gamma   90.00
#
_symmetry.space_group_name_H-M   'P 1'
#
loop_
_entity.id
_entity.type
_entity.pdbx_description
1 polymer ?
#
loop_
_entity_poly.entity_id
_entity_poly.type
_entity_poly.pdbx_seq_one_letter_code
_entity_poly.pdbx_strand_id
1 'polypeptide(L)'
;MKPINFFPRFNNLSYKSLSVDFHLHSTWSDGKNTISEIINSAQNNLINSIAITDYVRKESVYFDNYESEIKSLNSECELDIYVGFEAKVSDFIGNIDVKDDLVKRADIAIVSVHRFPLGNRLYAASDFKKEVAQEIELELSLAALNKGGFNVLGHAGGMSMTHFREFPPNFYEEIITKCLQNEIAFDLSGRYHIKTLDVLYPLLKKHNPFICIGSDSHTIRPIGKWNKQLKEDLL
;
A
#
# COMPACT_ATOMS: atom_id res chain seq x y z
N MET A 1 7.57 -8.98 -9.91
CA MET A 1 6.34 -8.22 -9.57
C MET A 1 5.19 -8.60 -10.50
N LYS A 2 3.96 -8.58 -10.00
CA LYS A 2 2.76 -8.71 -10.83
C LYS A 2 2.67 -7.56 -11.83
N PRO A 3 2.25 -7.81 -13.07
CA PRO A 3 2.05 -6.74 -14.05
C PRO A 3 0.89 -5.82 -13.65
N ILE A 4 0.86 -4.60 -14.18
CA ILE A 4 -0.13 -3.59 -13.76
C ILE A 4 -1.58 -4.03 -13.98
N ASN A 5 -1.87 -4.82 -15.00
CA ASN A 5 -3.21 -5.35 -15.28
C ASN A 5 -3.67 -6.45 -14.29
N PHE A 6 -2.82 -6.85 -13.33
CA PHE A 6 -3.22 -7.63 -12.16
C PHE A 6 -4.15 -6.82 -11.26
N PHE A 7 -3.97 -5.51 -11.20
CA PHE A 7 -4.82 -4.61 -10.44
C PHE A 7 -6.00 -4.13 -11.30
N PRO A 8 -7.22 -4.12 -10.77
CA PRO A 8 -8.39 -3.63 -11.51
C PRO A 8 -8.31 -2.10 -11.70
N ARG A 9 -8.91 -1.59 -12.77
CA ARG A 9 -9.25 -0.17 -12.87
C ARG A 9 -10.38 0.17 -11.91
N PHE A 10 -10.40 1.39 -11.36
CA PHE A 10 -11.43 1.79 -10.38
C PHE A 10 -12.86 1.61 -10.89
N ASN A 11 -13.14 1.99 -12.13
CA ASN A 11 -14.48 1.85 -12.71
C ASN A 11 -14.86 0.40 -13.06
N ASN A 12 -13.93 -0.55 -12.94
CA ASN A 12 -14.13 -1.98 -13.19
C ASN A 12 -14.10 -2.80 -11.89
N LEU A 13 -14.17 -2.13 -10.73
CA LEU A 13 -14.25 -2.83 -9.45
C LEU A 13 -15.49 -3.72 -9.40
N SER A 14 -15.33 -4.89 -8.82
CA SER A 14 -16.34 -5.92 -8.72
C SER A 14 -16.29 -6.60 -7.36
N TYR A 15 -17.28 -7.38 -7.02
CA TYR A 15 -17.28 -8.15 -5.77
C TYR A 15 -15.98 -8.97 -5.61
N LYS A 16 -15.52 -9.62 -6.68
CA LYS A 16 -14.28 -10.42 -6.68
C LYS A 16 -13.05 -9.55 -6.42
N SER A 17 -12.91 -8.43 -7.13
CA SER A 17 -11.75 -7.54 -6.97
C SER A 17 -11.74 -6.78 -5.64
N LEU A 18 -12.89 -6.65 -4.99
CA LEU A 18 -13.02 -6.12 -3.63
C LEU A 18 -12.91 -7.19 -2.53
N SER A 19 -12.70 -8.46 -2.89
CA SER A 19 -12.48 -9.57 -1.94
C SER A 19 -11.00 -9.92 -1.82
N VAL A 20 -10.12 -8.91 -1.85
CA VAL A 20 -8.67 -9.06 -1.72
C VAL A 20 -8.12 -8.10 -0.68
N ASP A 21 -6.98 -8.42 -0.06
CA ASP A 21 -6.26 -7.49 0.82
C ASP A 21 -4.76 -7.61 0.54
N PHE A 22 -4.22 -6.64 -0.18
CA PHE A 22 -2.85 -6.66 -0.66
C PHE A 22 -1.90 -5.76 0.13
N HIS A 23 -2.31 -5.35 1.35
CA HIS A 23 -1.46 -4.57 2.23
C HIS A 23 -1.65 -5.04 3.69
N LEU A 24 -0.83 -6.01 4.11
CA LEU A 24 -0.91 -6.67 5.42
C LEU A 24 0.47 -6.84 6.03
N HIS A 25 0.56 -6.56 7.35
CA HIS A 25 1.78 -6.70 8.14
C HIS A 25 1.68 -7.85 9.12
N SER A 26 2.74 -8.65 9.20
CA SER A 26 2.86 -9.80 10.10
C SER A 26 3.91 -9.57 11.19
N THR A 27 4.15 -10.59 12.00
CA THR A 27 5.22 -10.60 13.01
C THR A 27 6.63 -10.58 12.41
N TRP A 28 6.78 -10.62 11.09
CA TRP A 28 8.07 -10.41 10.44
C TRP A 28 8.55 -8.95 10.51
N SER A 29 7.63 -8.00 10.66
CA SER A 29 7.98 -6.60 10.90
C SER A 29 7.33 -6.07 12.19
N ASP A 30 6.22 -5.34 12.08
CA ASP A 30 5.56 -4.68 13.21
C ASP A 30 4.10 -5.09 13.39
N GLY A 31 3.60 -6.02 12.59
CA GLY A 31 2.32 -6.67 12.80
C GLY A 31 2.30 -7.52 14.08
N LYS A 32 1.12 -7.78 14.61
CA LYS A 32 0.94 -8.50 15.88
C LYS A 32 0.59 -9.97 15.70
N ASN A 33 0.36 -10.40 14.47
CA ASN A 33 -0.12 -11.74 14.17
C ASN A 33 0.82 -12.44 13.18
N THR A 34 0.93 -13.76 13.30
CA THR A 34 1.66 -14.61 12.34
C THR A 34 0.95 -14.64 11.00
N ILE A 35 1.67 -15.03 9.94
CA ILE A 35 1.07 -15.19 8.61
C ILE A 35 -0.08 -16.20 8.65
N SER A 36 0.05 -17.31 9.38
CA SER A 36 -1.02 -18.31 9.54
C SER A 36 -2.28 -17.74 10.20
N GLU A 37 -2.14 -16.88 11.23
CA GLU A 37 -3.29 -16.20 11.85
C GLU A 37 -3.96 -15.21 10.89
N ILE A 38 -3.17 -14.50 10.06
CA ILE A 38 -3.67 -13.60 9.01
C ILE A 38 -4.47 -14.39 7.98
N ILE A 39 -3.94 -15.52 7.49
CA ILE A 39 -4.60 -16.41 6.54
C ILE A 39 -5.96 -16.86 7.09
N ASN A 40 -5.98 -17.39 8.32
CA ASN A 40 -7.22 -17.85 8.96
C ASN A 40 -8.24 -16.70 9.08
N SER A 41 -7.78 -15.50 9.43
CA SER A 41 -8.66 -14.34 9.50
C SER A 41 -9.19 -13.93 8.13
N ALA A 42 -8.36 -13.95 7.08
CA ALA A 42 -8.77 -13.62 5.71
C ALA A 42 -9.83 -14.61 5.20
N GLN A 43 -9.64 -15.90 5.39
CA GLN A 43 -10.61 -16.94 5.02
C GLN A 43 -11.95 -16.76 5.74
N ASN A 44 -11.92 -16.53 7.06
CA ASN A 44 -13.11 -16.29 7.87
C ASN A 44 -13.88 -15.02 7.45
N ASN A 45 -13.22 -14.07 6.81
CA ASN A 45 -13.83 -12.83 6.31
C ASN A 45 -14.07 -12.84 4.80
N LEU A 46 -14.04 -14.03 4.15
CA LEU A 46 -14.34 -14.22 2.72
C LEU A 46 -13.42 -13.36 1.82
N ILE A 47 -12.16 -13.23 2.20
CA ILE A 47 -11.08 -12.70 1.36
C ILE A 47 -10.52 -13.85 0.53
N ASN A 48 -10.38 -13.65 -0.76
CA ASN A 48 -9.96 -14.68 -1.71
C ASN A 48 -8.47 -14.65 -2.01
N SER A 49 -7.84 -13.49 -1.86
CA SER A 49 -6.41 -13.33 -2.11
C SER A 49 -5.83 -12.28 -1.17
N ILE A 50 -4.62 -12.53 -0.68
CA ILE A 50 -3.88 -11.58 0.17
C ILE A 50 -2.45 -11.41 -0.32
N ALA A 51 -1.83 -10.28 0.04
CA ALA A 51 -0.39 -10.14 0.01
C ALA A 51 0.12 -9.84 1.41
N ILE A 52 1.16 -10.54 1.83
CA ILE A 52 1.89 -10.20 3.03
C ILE A 52 2.97 -9.21 2.62
N THR A 53 2.96 -8.02 3.19
CA THR A 53 3.75 -6.86 2.74
C THR A 53 4.51 -6.21 3.88
N ASP A 54 5.15 -7.04 4.68
CA ASP A 54 5.96 -6.57 5.80
C ASP A 54 7.02 -5.55 5.38
N TYR A 55 7.43 -4.67 6.30
CA TYR A 55 8.47 -3.70 6.03
C TYR A 55 9.80 -4.35 5.67
N VAL A 56 10.30 -4.08 4.47
CA VAL A 56 11.63 -4.51 4.01
C VAL A 56 12.50 -3.27 3.78
N ARG A 57 13.74 -3.35 4.25
CA ARG A 57 14.77 -2.32 4.11
C ARG A 57 16.02 -2.92 3.47
N LYS A 58 16.95 -2.06 3.05
CA LYS A 58 18.25 -2.52 2.51
C LYS A 58 19.02 -3.41 3.48
N GLU A 59 18.90 -3.16 4.79
CA GLU A 59 19.56 -3.93 5.84
C GLU A 59 18.76 -5.17 6.28
N SER A 60 17.53 -5.38 5.78
CA SER A 60 16.73 -6.54 6.16
C SER A 60 17.43 -7.83 5.69
N VAL A 61 17.57 -8.78 6.62
CA VAL A 61 18.24 -10.07 6.39
C VAL A 61 17.25 -11.24 6.41
N TYR A 62 16.00 -10.99 6.70
CA TYR A 62 14.99 -12.03 6.93
C TYR A 62 14.21 -12.45 5.67
N PHE A 63 14.36 -11.75 4.55
CA PHE A 63 13.48 -11.89 3.38
C PHE A 63 13.47 -13.32 2.82
N ASP A 64 14.57 -14.05 2.85
CA ASP A 64 14.62 -15.43 2.35
C ASP A 64 13.71 -16.38 3.15
N ASN A 65 13.74 -16.26 4.48
CA ASN A 65 12.88 -17.07 5.36
C ASN A 65 11.41 -16.64 5.25
N TYR A 66 11.17 -15.35 5.18
CA TYR A 66 9.85 -14.75 5.00
C TYR A 66 9.18 -15.22 3.69
N GLU A 67 9.90 -15.13 2.57
CA GLU A 67 9.42 -15.61 1.27
C GLU A 67 9.14 -17.11 1.30
N SER A 68 10.03 -17.88 1.93
CA SER A 68 9.89 -19.34 2.05
C SER A 68 8.67 -19.73 2.87
N GLU A 69 8.39 -19.03 3.99
CA GLU A 69 7.21 -19.27 4.80
C GLU A 69 5.92 -18.97 4.00
N ILE A 70 5.85 -17.82 3.30
CA ILE A 70 4.69 -17.47 2.49
C ILE A 70 4.43 -18.53 1.42
N LYS A 71 5.47 -18.97 0.70
CA LYS A 71 5.34 -19.98 -0.36
C LYS A 71 4.88 -21.33 0.18
N SER A 72 5.38 -21.73 1.36
CA SER A 72 4.93 -22.96 2.01
C SER A 72 3.45 -22.89 2.35
N LEU A 73 3.01 -21.85 3.05
CA LEU A 73 1.63 -21.66 3.46
C LEU A 73 0.69 -21.52 2.26
N ASN A 74 1.11 -20.88 1.18
CA ASN A 74 0.32 -20.76 -0.05
C ASN A 74 0.05 -22.13 -0.70
N SER A 75 0.96 -23.09 -0.57
CA SER A 75 0.76 -24.45 -1.10
C SER A 75 -0.21 -25.31 -0.29
N GLU A 76 -0.56 -24.87 0.92
CA GLU A 76 -1.37 -25.63 1.89
C GLU A 76 -2.82 -25.10 2.01
N CYS A 77 -3.16 -23.99 1.35
CA CYS A 77 -4.48 -23.37 1.46
C CYS A 77 -5.08 -22.99 0.10
N GLU A 78 -6.41 -22.80 0.07
CA GLU A 78 -7.12 -22.37 -1.14
C GLU A 78 -7.04 -20.85 -1.38
N LEU A 79 -6.53 -20.10 -0.42
CA LEU A 79 -6.34 -18.65 -0.51
C LEU A 79 -5.08 -18.35 -1.32
N ASP A 80 -5.18 -17.50 -2.35
CA ASP A 80 -4.00 -17.02 -3.05
C ASP A 80 -3.19 -16.08 -2.15
N ILE A 81 -1.93 -16.43 -1.86
CA ILE A 81 -1.04 -15.63 -1.02
C ILE A 81 0.14 -15.15 -1.84
N TYR A 82 0.31 -13.83 -1.93
CA TYR A 82 1.39 -13.21 -2.68
C TYR A 82 2.52 -12.76 -1.75
N VAL A 83 3.76 -12.95 -2.21
CA VAL A 83 4.94 -12.39 -1.55
C VAL A 83 5.02 -10.92 -1.88
N GLY A 84 4.92 -10.08 -0.88
CA GLY A 84 5.04 -8.64 -1.04
C GLY A 84 6.04 -8.05 -0.05
N PHE A 85 6.19 -6.74 -0.12
CA PHE A 85 6.86 -5.93 0.88
C PHE A 85 6.35 -4.50 0.84
N GLU A 86 6.54 -3.77 1.94
CA GLU A 86 6.45 -2.32 1.96
C GLU A 86 7.84 -1.72 2.21
N ALA A 87 8.24 -0.79 1.33
CA ALA A 87 9.47 -0.02 1.45
C ALA A 87 9.18 1.48 1.52
N LYS A 88 10.04 2.23 2.20
CA LYS A 88 9.90 3.68 2.28
C LYS A 88 10.62 4.40 1.15
N VAL A 89 10.09 5.53 0.74
CA VAL A 89 10.82 6.52 -0.05
C VAL A 89 11.95 7.09 0.81
N SER A 90 13.18 7.13 0.29
CA SER A 90 14.38 7.51 1.04
C SER A 90 14.94 8.89 0.73
N ASP A 91 14.52 9.51 -0.38
CA ASP A 91 14.96 10.85 -0.80
C ASP A 91 14.03 11.49 -1.85
N PHE A 92 14.30 12.75 -2.19
CA PHE A 92 13.56 13.54 -3.18
C PHE A 92 13.89 13.24 -4.64
N ILE A 93 14.77 12.28 -4.92
CA ILE A 93 14.99 11.75 -6.27
C ILE A 93 14.30 10.39 -6.48
N GLY A 94 13.50 9.96 -5.49
CA GLY A 94 12.64 8.79 -5.57
C GLY A 94 13.35 7.47 -5.29
N ASN A 95 14.52 7.48 -4.64
CA ASN A 95 15.12 6.24 -4.16
C ASN A 95 14.24 5.57 -3.11
N ILE A 96 14.25 4.25 -3.09
CA ILE A 96 13.53 3.42 -2.12
C ILE A 96 14.51 2.64 -1.26
N ASP A 97 14.12 2.41 -0.01
CA ASP A 97 14.96 1.74 0.98
C ASP A 97 14.80 0.22 0.91
N VAL A 98 15.12 -0.36 -0.26
CA VAL A 98 15.13 -1.81 -0.48
C VAL A 98 16.19 -2.17 -1.52
N LYS A 99 16.68 -3.40 -1.51
CA LYS A 99 17.61 -3.92 -2.50
C LYS A 99 16.88 -4.29 -3.80
N ASP A 100 17.49 -4.02 -4.95
CA ASP A 100 16.90 -4.25 -6.27
C ASP A 100 16.56 -5.73 -6.56
N ASP A 101 17.33 -6.66 -5.99
CA ASP A 101 17.09 -8.10 -6.13
C ASP A 101 15.80 -8.52 -5.41
N LEU A 102 15.49 -7.92 -4.25
CA LEU A 102 14.26 -8.20 -3.51
C LEU A 102 13.02 -7.67 -4.26
N VAL A 103 13.14 -6.51 -4.90
CA VAL A 103 12.06 -5.97 -5.74
C VAL A 103 11.67 -6.96 -6.85
N LYS A 104 12.65 -7.61 -7.47
CA LYS A 104 12.41 -8.57 -8.56
C LYS A 104 11.75 -9.88 -8.07
N ARG A 105 11.96 -10.24 -6.82
CA ARG A 105 11.42 -11.47 -6.21
C ARG A 105 10.00 -11.32 -5.71
N ALA A 106 9.60 -10.12 -5.31
CA ALA A 106 8.25 -9.85 -4.82
C ALA A 106 7.21 -9.87 -5.93
N ASP A 107 6.00 -10.35 -5.62
CA ASP A 107 4.81 -10.20 -6.44
C ASP A 107 4.26 -8.77 -6.35
N ILE A 108 4.20 -8.23 -5.11
CA ILE A 108 3.67 -6.91 -4.81
C ILE A 108 4.73 -6.10 -4.05
N ALA A 109 5.17 -5.01 -4.66
CA ALA A 109 6.12 -4.06 -4.09
C ALA A 109 5.39 -2.73 -3.83
N ILE A 110 5.09 -2.48 -2.55
CA ILE A 110 4.48 -1.23 -2.09
C ILE A 110 5.59 -0.26 -1.72
N VAL A 111 5.48 0.98 -2.18
CA VAL A 111 6.38 2.06 -1.81
C VAL A 111 5.58 3.21 -1.20
N SER A 112 5.96 3.63 0.00
CA SER A 112 5.21 4.58 0.80
C SER A 112 6.07 5.69 1.38
N VAL A 113 5.47 6.84 1.64
CA VAL A 113 6.09 7.93 2.39
C VAL A 113 5.76 7.75 3.87
N HIS A 114 6.78 7.46 4.71
CA HIS A 114 6.59 7.29 6.16
C HIS A 114 7.32 8.36 6.98
N ARG A 115 8.40 8.88 6.46
CA ARG A 115 9.23 9.92 7.07
C ARG A 115 9.74 10.84 6.00
N PHE A 116 10.05 12.07 6.39
CA PHE A 116 10.56 13.10 5.51
C PHE A 116 12.09 13.17 5.61
N PRO A 117 12.83 12.72 4.59
CA PRO A 117 14.29 12.73 4.58
C PRO A 117 14.81 14.12 4.22
N LEU A 118 15.28 14.89 5.21
CA LEU A 118 15.86 16.20 5.01
C LEU A 118 17.30 16.21 5.54
N GLY A 119 18.25 16.42 4.65
CA GLY A 119 19.67 16.24 4.95
C GLY A 119 19.96 14.82 5.42
N ASN A 120 20.62 14.67 6.56
CA ASN A 120 20.95 13.35 7.13
C ASN A 120 19.95 12.88 8.20
N ARG A 121 18.74 13.44 8.22
CA ARG A 121 17.74 13.14 9.26
C ARG A 121 16.39 12.76 8.64
N LEU A 122 15.64 11.96 9.40
CA LEU A 122 14.28 11.58 9.10
C LEU A 122 13.33 12.28 10.07
N TYR A 123 12.40 13.04 9.54
CA TYR A 123 11.42 13.80 10.29
C TYR A 123 10.03 13.17 10.21
N ALA A 124 9.21 13.40 11.22
CA ALA A 124 7.79 13.12 11.16
C ALA A 124 7.04 14.28 10.48
N ALA A 125 5.85 14.03 9.93
CA ALA A 125 5.01 15.09 9.40
C ALA A 125 4.65 16.13 10.48
N SER A 126 4.49 15.69 11.73
CA SER A 126 4.24 16.57 12.89
C SER A 126 5.36 17.54 13.23
N ASP A 127 6.56 17.34 12.69
CA ASP A 127 7.69 18.27 12.92
C ASP A 127 7.58 19.53 12.06
N PHE A 128 6.59 19.61 11.17
CA PHE A 128 6.36 20.71 10.23
C PHE A 128 4.98 21.33 10.40
N LYS A 129 4.81 22.54 9.86
CA LYS A 129 3.48 23.11 9.63
C LYS A 129 2.74 22.25 8.61
N LYS A 130 1.42 22.17 8.74
CA LYS A 130 0.54 21.32 7.91
C LYS A 130 0.84 21.46 6.42
N GLU A 131 0.85 22.66 5.90
CA GLU A 131 1.01 22.94 4.47
C GLU A 131 2.37 22.45 3.96
N VAL A 132 3.44 22.70 4.73
CA VAL A 132 4.80 22.25 4.39
C VAL A 132 4.90 20.73 4.43
N ALA A 133 4.29 20.07 5.42
CA ALA A 133 4.28 18.61 5.49
C ALA A 133 3.54 17.99 4.31
N GLN A 134 2.41 18.57 3.91
CA GLN A 134 1.61 18.11 2.77
C GLN A 134 2.38 18.25 1.44
N GLU A 135 3.09 19.36 1.24
CA GLU A 135 3.96 19.59 0.07
C GLU A 135 5.11 18.58 0.03
N ILE A 136 5.79 18.35 1.14
CA ILE A 136 6.89 17.37 1.23
C ILE A 136 6.37 15.95 0.91
N GLU A 137 5.21 15.57 1.44
CA GLU A 137 4.62 14.25 1.18
C GLU A 137 4.24 14.09 -0.30
N LEU A 138 3.69 15.14 -0.93
CA LEU A 138 3.43 15.18 -2.37
C LEU A 138 4.73 15.01 -3.17
N GLU A 139 5.74 15.85 -2.91
CA GLU A 139 7.02 15.80 -3.64
C GLU A 139 7.70 14.43 -3.56
N LEU A 140 7.74 13.82 -2.37
CA LEU A 140 8.31 12.47 -2.19
C LEU A 140 7.51 11.40 -2.94
N SER A 141 6.18 11.49 -2.94
CA SER A 141 5.32 10.58 -3.68
C SER A 141 5.54 10.70 -5.19
N LEU A 142 5.60 11.93 -5.70
CA LEU A 142 5.86 12.20 -7.12
C LEU A 142 7.29 11.79 -7.54
N ALA A 143 8.28 12.01 -6.68
CA ALA A 143 9.66 11.58 -6.94
C ALA A 143 9.74 10.06 -7.07
N ALA A 144 9.10 9.30 -6.15
CA ALA A 144 9.04 7.85 -6.23
C ALA A 144 8.32 7.38 -7.51
N LEU A 145 7.16 7.96 -7.83
CA LEU A 145 6.41 7.65 -9.05
C LEU A 145 7.22 7.93 -10.31
N ASN A 146 7.94 9.05 -10.37
CA ASN A 146 8.80 9.40 -11.51
C ASN A 146 9.94 8.40 -11.71
N LYS A 147 10.49 7.88 -10.62
CA LYS A 147 11.57 6.88 -10.69
C LYS A 147 11.03 5.49 -11.02
N GLY A 148 9.89 5.12 -10.48
CA GLY A 148 9.28 3.81 -10.70
C GLY A 148 10.08 2.67 -10.08
N GLY A 149 9.94 1.46 -10.66
CA GLY A 149 10.62 0.26 -10.17
C GLY A 149 9.83 -0.51 -9.10
N PHE A 150 8.55 -0.18 -8.90
CA PHE A 150 7.60 -0.85 -8.00
C PHE A 150 6.21 -0.84 -8.65
N ASN A 151 5.25 -1.58 -8.09
CA ASN A 151 3.92 -1.67 -8.72
C ASN A 151 2.77 -1.06 -7.92
N VAL A 152 2.99 -0.62 -6.68
CA VAL A 152 1.96 0.02 -5.84
C VAL A 152 2.52 1.22 -5.09
N LEU A 153 1.89 2.40 -5.22
CA LEU A 153 2.14 3.53 -4.33
C LEU A 153 1.23 3.38 -3.10
N GLY A 154 1.84 3.15 -1.93
CA GLY A 154 1.14 2.94 -0.68
C GLY A 154 0.52 4.22 -0.12
N HIS A 155 -0.66 4.11 0.42
CA HIS A 155 -1.42 5.09 1.23
C HIS A 155 -1.05 6.57 1.03
N ALA A 156 -1.10 7.08 -0.22
CA ALA A 156 -0.79 8.48 -0.54
C ALA A 156 -1.52 9.46 0.39
N GLY A 157 -0.81 10.48 0.91
CA GLY A 157 -1.36 11.41 1.89
C GLY A 157 -1.47 10.85 3.32
N GLY A 158 -1.00 9.60 3.56
CA GLY A 158 -1.19 8.89 4.83
C GLY A 158 -0.56 9.58 6.03
N MET A 159 0.60 10.22 5.86
CA MET A 159 1.26 10.95 6.94
C MET A 159 0.50 12.21 7.31
N SER A 160 0.05 12.97 6.31
CA SER A 160 -0.79 14.14 6.51
C SER A 160 -2.14 13.79 7.12
N MET A 161 -2.80 12.73 6.65
CA MET A 161 -4.04 12.23 7.23
C MET A 161 -3.88 11.80 8.69
N THR A 162 -2.75 11.20 9.05
CA THR A 162 -2.46 10.78 10.42
C THR A 162 -2.32 11.97 11.36
N HIS A 163 -1.59 13.00 10.95
CA HIS A 163 -1.21 14.10 11.84
C HIS A 163 -2.18 15.29 11.77
N PHE A 164 -2.72 15.58 10.58
CA PHE A 164 -3.55 16.77 10.33
C PHE A 164 -4.99 16.44 9.96
N ARG A 165 -5.30 15.15 9.67
CA ARG A 165 -6.62 14.67 9.24
C ARG A 165 -7.09 15.29 7.92
N GLU A 166 -6.14 15.76 7.12
CA GLU A 166 -6.37 16.46 5.87
C GLU A 166 -5.19 16.26 4.92
N PHE A 167 -5.51 16.03 3.64
CA PHE A 167 -4.56 16.10 2.52
C PHE A 167 -5.27 16.74 1.33
N PRO A 168 -4.67 17.73 0.63
CA PRO A 168 -5.37 18.52 -0.38
C PRO A 168 -5.91 17.67 -1.54
N PRO A 169 -7.17 17.91 -1.98
CA PRO A 169 -7.77 17.19 -3.11
C PRO A 169 -6.96 17.27 -4.40
N ASN A 170 -6.39 18.44 -4.70
CA ASN A 170 -5.53 18.64 -5.87
C ASN A 170 -4.22 17.84 -5.80
N PHE A 171 -3.68 17.58 -4.59
CA PHE A 171 -2.50 16.73 -4.39
C PHE A 171 -2.84 15.25 -4.62
N TYR A 172 -4.00 14.78 -4.14
CA TYR A 172 -4.50 13.46 -4.51
C TYR A 172 -4.68 13.32 -6.03
N GLU A 173 -5.26 14.32 -6.68
CA GLU A 173 -5.49 14.31 -8.12
C GLU A 173 -4.18 14.20 -8.90
N GLU A 174 -3.15 14.95 -8.49
CA GLU A 174 -1.82 14.92 -9.09
C GLU A 174 -1.17 13.53 -8.93
N ILE A 175 -1.19 12.96 -7.71
CA ILE A 175 -0.66 11.63 -7.44
C ILE A 175 -1.42 10.56 -8.26
N ILE A 176 -2.74 10.58 -8.27
CA ILE A 176 -3.57 9.62 -9.03
C ILE A 176 -3.25 9.69 -10.53
N THR A 177 -3.13 10.91 -11.07
CA THR A 177 -2.76 11.13 -12.46
C THR A 177 -1.37 10.57 -12.76
N LYS A 178 -0.43 10.78 -11.85
CA LYS A 178 0.93 10.28 -11.99
C LYS A 178 1.04 8.76 -11.87
N CYS A 179 0.28 8.14 -10.96
CA CYS A 179 0.13 6.69 -10.88
C CYS A 179 -0.33 6.11 -12.22
N LEU A 180 -1.35 6.72 -12.83
CA LEU A 180 -1.88 6.31 -14.11
C LEU A 180 -0.84 6.42 -15.25
N GLN A 181 -0.11 7.54 -15.32
CA GLN A 181 0.92 7.78 -16.35
C GLN A 181 2.08 6.78 -16.29
N ASN A 182 2.43 6.34 -15.08
CA ASN A 182 3.58 5.47 -14.86
C ASN A 182 3.20 4.00 -14.66
N GLU A 183 1.93 3.64 -14.89
CA GLU A 183 1.42 2.27 -14.72
C GLU A 183 1.72 1.70 -13.33
N ILE A 184 1.50 2.50 -12.29
CA ILE A 184 1.62 2.12 -10.87
C ILE A 184 0.23 2.16 -10.26
N ALA A 185 -0.15 1.14 -9.49
CA ALA A 185 -1.44 1.09 -8.81
C ALA A 185 -1.47 2.06 -7.62
N PHE A 186 -2.59 2.73 -7.43
CA PHE A 186 -2.88 3.53 -6.24
C PHE A 186 -3.40 2.61 -5.14
N ASP A 187 -2.75 2.59 -3.97
CA ASP A 187 -3.23 1.84 -2.81
C ASP A 187 -4.43 2.56 -2.17
N LEU A 188 -5.62 1.98 -2.30
CA LEU A 188 -6.80 2.45 -1.58
C LEU A 188 -6.80 1.81 -0.19
N SER A 189 -6.13 2.49 0.75
CA SER A 189 -5.82 1.98 2.08
C SER A 189 -6.96 2.20 3.07
N GLY A 190 -7.40 1.12 3.73
CA GLY A 190 -8.43 1.18 4.76
C GLY A 190 -8.03 1.98 5.99
N ARG A 191 -6.75 1.95 6.35
CA ARG A 191 -6.23 2.66 7.51
C ARG A 191 -6.22 4.17 7.36
N TYR A 192 -5.88 4.65 6.15
CA TYR A 192 -5.65 6.08 5.93
C TYR A 192 -6.78 6.77 5.17
N HIS A 193 -7.45 6.06 4.26
CA HIS A 193 -8.39 6.69 3.33
C HIS A 193 -9.86 6.63 3.75
N ILE A 194 -10.22 5.82 4.76
CA ILE A 194 -11.62 5.65 5.18
C ILE A 194 -12.33 6.97 5.52
N LYS A 195 -11.61 8.00 5.95
CA LYS A 195 -12.17 9.30 6.33
C LYS A 195 -12.09 10.36 5.23
N THR A 196 -11.63 10.00 4.04
CA THR A 196 -11.45 10.92 2.91
C THR A 196 -12.03 10.33 1.61
N LEU A 197 -12.92 9.34 1.72
CA LEU A 197 -13.54 8.70 0.56
C LEU A 197 -14.42 9.65 -0.24
N ASP A 198 -15.07 10.62 0.42
CA ASP A 198 -15.83 11.69 -0.20
C ASP A 198 -14.99 12.54 -1.17
N VAL A 199 -13.70 12.71 -0.87
CA VAL A 199 -12.73 13.38 -1.75
C VAL A 199 -12.18 12.41 -2.80
N LEU A 200 -11.83 11.19 -2.39
CA LEU A 200 -11.14 10.24 -3.27
C LEU A 200 -12.05 9.64 -4.34
N TYR A 201 -13.28 9.23 -4.01
CA TYR A 201 -14.16 8.56 -4.97
C TYR A 201 -14.42 9.37 -6.25
N PRO A 202 -14.74 10.68 -6.21
CA PRO A 202 -14.88 11.48 -7.41
C PRO A 202 -13.61 11.51 -8.27
N LEU A 203 -12.42 11.62 -7.65
CA LEU A 203 -11.13 11.66 -8.34
C LEU A 203 -10.80 10.30 -8.96
N LEU A 204 -10.98 9.20 -8.20
CA LEU A 204 -10.75 7.85 -8.69
C LEU A 204 -11.71 7.49 -9.84
N LYS A 205 -12.96 7.89 -9.74
CA LYS A 205 -13.94 7.70 -10.82
C LYS A 205 -13.59 8.49 -12.08
N LYS A 206 -13.14 9.74 -11.92
CA LYS A 206 -12.74 10.64 -13.01
C LYS A 206 -11.52 10.11 -13.77
N HIS A 207 -10.48 9.73 -13.06
CA HIS A 207 -9.19 9.35 -13.63
C HIS A 207 -9.06 7.85 -13.92
N ASN A 208 -9.88 7.03 -13.27
CA ASN A 208 -9.93 5.57 -13.44
C ASN A 208 -8.55 4.89 -13.36
N PRO A 209 -7.75 5.11 -12.29
CA PRO A 209 -6.45 4.48 -12.13
C PRO A 209 -6.56 2.98 -11.85
N PHE A 210 -5.43 2.29 -11.89
CA PHE A 210 -5.31 0.95 -11.33
C PHE A 210 -5.34 1.04 -9.80
N ILE A 211 -6.06 0.12 -9.15
CA ILE A 211 -6.29 0.14 -7.69
C ILE A 211 -5.72 -1.11 -7.04
N CYS A 212 -4.87 -0.92 -6.05
CA CYS A 212 -4.54 -1.91 -5.05
C CYS A 212 -5.51 -1.74 -3.87
N ILE A 213 -6.16 -2.80 -3.45
CA ILE A 213 -7.02 -2.78 -2.25
C ILE A 213 -6.17 -3.29 -1.08
N GLY A 214 -5.93 -2.44 -0.10
CA GLY A 214 -5.16 -2.75 1.09
C GLY A 214 -5.81 -2.24 2.38
N SER A 215 -5.86 -3.05 3.43
CA SER A 215 -6.33 -2.59 4.73
C SER A 215 -5.25 -1.87 5.52
N ASP A 216 -3.98 -2.15 5.25
CA ASP A 216 -2.80 -1.79 6.05
C ASP A 216 -2.96 -2.28 7.50
N SER A 217 -3.40 -3.53 7.62
CA SER A 217 -3.69 -4.14 8.91
C SER A 217 -2.44 -4.66 9.58
N HIS A 218 -2.21 -4.23 10.82
CA HIS A 218 -1.15 -4.71 11.72
C HIS A 218 -1.70 -5.69 12.77
N THR A 219 -2.99 -6.00 12.69
CA THR A 219 -3.67 -7.01 13.51
C THR A 219 -4.76 -7.69 12.68
N ILE A 220 -5.23 -8.86 13.12
CA ILE A 220 -6.31 -9.57 12.40
C ILE A 220 -7.68 -8.87 12.45
N ARG A 221 -7.91 -7.94 13.41
CA ARG A 221 -9.23 -7.30 13.63
C ARG A 221 -9.77 -6.51 12.43
N PRO A 222 -8.98 -5.73 11.67
CA PRO A 222 -9.49 -4.96 10.54
C PRO A 222 -9.67 -5.77 9.26
N ILE A 223 -9.06 -6.95 9.15
CA ILE A 223 -9.12 -7.79 7.92
C ILE A 223 -10.58 -8.06 7.55
N GLY A 224 -10.93 -7.79 6.29
CA GLY A 224 -12.27 -7.93 5.74
C GLY A 224 -13.22 -6.76 6.01
N LYS A 225 -12.99 -5.93 7.03
CA LYS A 225 -13.88 -4.77 7.34
C LYS A 225 -13.80 -3.72 6.24
N TRP A 226 -12.60 -3.42 5.79
CA TRP A 226 -12.38 -2.49 4.70
C TRP A 226 -13.05 -2.96 3.40
N ASN A 227 -12.90 -4.23 3.08
CA ASN A 227 -13.51 -4.85 1.92
C ASN A 227 -15.06 -4.78 1.96
N LYS A 228 -15.64 -5.00 3.15
CA LYS A 228 -17.08 -4.86 3.37
C LYS A 228 -17.53 -3.43 3.09
N GLN A 229 -16.84 -2.43 3.66
CA GLN A 229 -17.14 -1.01 3.44
C GLN A 229 -17.08 -0.66 1.95
N LEU A 230 -16.02 -1.05 1.24
CA LEU A 230 -15.90 -0.77 -0.19
C LEU A 230 -17.00 -1.43 -1.03
N LYS A 231 -17.45 -2.63 -0.68
CA LYS A 231 -18.57 -3.30 -1.35
C LYS A 231 -19.87 -2.55 -1.13
N GLU A 232 -20.12 -2.06 0.09
CA GLU A 232 -21.31 -1.28 0.42
C GLU A 232 -21.33 0.08 -0.30
N ASP A 233 -20.16 0.71 -0.49
CA ASP A 233 -20.05 2.05 -1.09
C ASP A 233 -20.05 2.02 -2.64
N LEU A 234 -19.53 0.94 -3.25
CA LEU A 234 -19.20 0.94 -4.68
C LEU A 234 -20.00 -0.04 -5.54
N LEU A 235 -20.72 -1.00 -4.92
CA LEU A 235 -21.55 -2.01 -5.62
C LEU A 235 -23.03 -1.89 -5.27
#